data_680b95c25c54cf7f5e61b09e10a2738e
#
_entry.id   680b95c25c54cf7f5e61b09e10a2738e
#
_cell.length_a   1.000
_cell.length_b   1.000
_cell.length_c   1.000
_cell.angle_alpha   90.00
_cell.angle_beta   90.00
_cell.angle_gamma   90.00
#
_symmetry.space_group_name_H-M   'P 1'
#
loop_
_entity.id
_entity.type
_entity.pdbx_description
1 polymer ?
#
loop_
_entity_poly.entity_id
_entity_poly.type
_entity_poly.pdbx_seq_one_letter_code
_entity_poly.pdbx_strand_id
1 'polypeptide(L)'
;MSLSLQKPTLLYWLALLLSSQALLLYGLPWAALLTIWILLATVFLFAGGAQALLTAASLAACALLLNFVIYATGLERGIYYRPQELLSANDPDFGGIYRPNTQLSMNTLFGDLEAMGKAGVKEPHETIYRTDSLGFRNPADYHGQQFVLVGDSLAAGANDTQSCLLTEWLRQDHKIDTYNLGFPGDMNDYVNRSKAFQQRHGHDFKTALFVFEGNDFVPYTGRTLPQPGMIERYYNLFKSTSLWRYTRSLYKRSSKKQGKHEGDALVQEIGGQKMVFFRQYVAVTNNRTVLEENTLHFVPALQALKPNITQIFFIPTKYRVYAQWLSGEPLPNEQWQYLQHAAQQAEVPVHDLTPVLQAEAVRLLPQGQYVYWRDDTHWNCNGMRVAATEVARVLSSHQP
;
A
#
# COMPACT_ATOMS: atom_id res chain seq x y z
N MET A 1 -55.33 -22.56 -2.21
CA MET A 1 -55.15 -21.38 -1.35
C MET A 1 -54.25 -20.41 -2.09
N SER A 2 -54.85 -19.48 -2.86
CA SER A 2 -54.11 -18.47 -3.63
C SER A 2 -53.70 -17.34 -2.68
N LEU A 3 -52.42 -17.29 -2.35
CA LEU A 3 -51.84 -16.14 -1.63
C LEU A 3 -51.81 -14.95 -2.59
N SER A 4 -52.83 -14.10 -2.53
CA SER A 4 -52.77 -12.76 -3.14
C SER A 4 -51.82 -11.93 -2.31
N LEU A 5 -50.59 -11.77 -2.77
CA LEU A 5 -49.63 -10.82 -2.22
C LEU A 5 -50.25 -9.41 -2.28
N GLN A 6 -50.55 -8.83 -1.15
CA GLN A 6 -51.02 -7.44 -1.09
C GLN A 6 -49.90 -6.53 -1.60
N LYS A 7 -50.16 -5.77 -2.67
CA LYS A 7 -49.22 -4.85 -3.31
C LYS A 7 -48.43 -3.93 -2.36
N PRO A 8 -48.98 -3.44 -1.23
CA PRO A 8 -48.19 -2.62 -0.28
C PRO A 8 -47.05 -3.36 0.41
N THR A 9 -47.16 -4.66 0.60
CA THR A 9 -46.10 -5.47 1.22
C THR A 9 -44.87 -5.62 0.33
N LEU A 10 -45.07 -5.77 -0.97
CA LEU A 10 -43.96 -5.84 -1.93
C LEU A 10 -43.20 -4.51 -2.03
N LEU A 11 -43.91 -3.38 -2.02
CA LEU A 11 -43.33 -2.05 -2.03
C LEU A 11 -42.50 -1.75 -0.75
N TYR A 12 -43.02 -2.19 0.40
CA TYR A 12 -42.28 -2.05 1.68
C TYR A 12 -40.98 -2.84 1.66
N TRP A 13 -40.99 -4.08 1.17
CA TRP A 13 -39.79 -4.90 1.09
C TRP A 13 -38.80 -4.40 0.05
N LEU A 14 -39.27 -3.89 -1.10
CA LEU A 14 -38.43 -3.21 -2.08
C LEU A 14 -37.79 -1.95 -1.51
N ALA A 15 -38.51 -1.16 -0.73
CA ALA A 15 -37.93 0.02 -0.07
C ALA A 15 -36.89 -0.35 0.99
N LEU A 16 -37.11 -1.42 1.74
CA LEU A 16 -36.17 -1.96 2.72
C LEU A 16 -34.90 -2.51 2.04
N LEU A 17 -35.07 -3.16 0.91
CA LEU A 17 -33.97 -3.69 0.09
C LEU A 17 -33.13 -2.53 -0.50
N LEU A 18 -33.78 -1.52 -1.06
CA LEU A 18 -33.11 -0.35 -1.62
C LEU A 18 -32.39 0.47 -0.54
N SER A 19 -33.01 0.62 0.64
CA SER A 19 -32.36 1.32 1.77
C SER A 19 -31.18 0.54 2.33
N SER A 20 -31.25 -0.80 2.37
CA SER A 20 -30.10 -1.64 2.78
C SER A 20 -28.98 -1.61 1.75
N GLN A 21 -29.28 -1.54 0.45
CA GLN A 21 -28.29 -1.33 -0.60
C GLN A 21 -27.64 0.05 -0.49
N ALA A 22 -28.41 1.09 -0.18
CA ALA A 22 -27.86 2.41 0.08
C ALA A 22 -26.88 2.40 1.26
N LEU A 23 -27.20 1.72 2.36
CA LEU A 23 -26.30 1.56 3.52
C LEU A 23 -25.02 0.77 3.17
N LEU A 24 -25.12 -0.22 2.29
CA LEU A 24 -23.96 -0.92 1.73
C LEU A 24 -23.00 0.03 0.98
N LEU A 25 -23.56 0.97 0.24
CA LEU A 25 -22.80 1.97 -0.50
C LEU A 25 -22.03 2.93 0.43
N TYR A 26 -22.50 3.16 1.67
CA TYR A 26 -21.78 3.91 2.69
C TYR A 26 -20.67 3.11 3.38
N GLY A 27 -20.46 1.85 2.98
CA GLY A 27 -19.33 1.04 3.46
C GLY A 27 -19.50 0.50 4.89
N LEU A 28 -20.73 0.39 5.37
CA LEU A 28 -21.02 -0.16 6.70
C LEU A 28 -20.99 -1.69 6.65
N PRO A 29 -20.07 -2.36 7.38
CA PRO A 29 -19.85 -3.80 7.26
C PRO A 29 -21.07 -4.65 7.62
N TRP A 30 -21.83 -4.23 8.59
CA TRP A 30 -23.05 -4.92 9.02
C TRP A 30 -24.22 -4.76 8.02
N ALA A 31 -24.21 -3.74 7.16
CA ALA A 31 -25.26 -3.52 6.17
C ALA A 31 -25.28 -4.63 5.10
N ALA A 32 -24.14 -5.22 4.74
CA ALA A 32 -24.06 -6.35 3.83
C ALA A 32 -24.75 -7.59 4.40
N LEU A 33 -24.46 -7.89 5.66
CA LEU A 33 -25.09 -9.00 6.37
C LEU A 33 -26.58 -8.75 6.57
N LEU A 34 -26.95 -7.54 6.97
CA LEU A 34 -28.35 -7.15 7.11
C LEU A 34 -29.10 -7.29 5.80
N THR A 35 -28.52 -6.88 4.67
CA THR A 35 -29.11 -7.06 3.34
C THR A 35 -29.31 -8.53 3.00
N ILE A 36 -28.31 -9.37 3.23
CA ILE A 36 -28.41 -10.81 3.00
C ILE A 36 -29.51 -11.42 3.90
N TRP A 37 -29.55 -11.06 5.18
CA TRP A 37 -30.57 -11.53 6.13
C TRP A 37 -31.98 -11.06 5.75
N ILE A 38 -32.15 -9.81 5.34
CA ILE A 38 -33.43 -9.28 4.87
C ILE A 38 -33.87 -10.03 3.60
N LEU A 39 -32.97 -10.26 2.65
CA LEU A 39 -33.23 -11.03 1.45
C LEU A 39 -33.68 -12.46 1.78
N LEU A 40 -32.90 -13.16 2.61
CA LEU A 40 -33.20 -14.54 3.02
C LEU A 40 -34.51 -14.60 3.80
N ALA A 41 -34.76 -13.68 4.74
CA ALA A 41 -35.98 -13.62 5.51
C ALA A 41 -37.19 -13.31 4.61
N THR A 42 -37.06 -12.40 3.66
CA THR A 42 -38.11 -12.06 2.69
C THR A 42 -38.47 -13.27 1.84
N VAL A 43 -37.48 -13.94 1.28
CA VAL A 43 -37.67 -15.14 0.45
C VAL A 43 -38.28 -16.27 1.27
N PHE A 44 -37.83 -16.46 2.53
CA PHE A 44 -38.38 -17.48 3.43
C PHE A 44 -39.83 -17.21 3.80
N LEU A 45 -40.17 -15.95 4.08
CA LEU A 45 -41.54 -15.57 4.46
C LEU A 45 -42.56 -15.66 3.30
N PHE A 46 -42.13 -15.37 2.07
CA PHE A 46 -43.05 -15.26 0.94
C PHE A 46 -43.05 -16.45 0.00
N ALA A 47 -41.99 -17.24 -0.09
CA ALA A 47 -41.90 -18.33 -1.07
C ALA A 47 -42.09 -19.74 -0.50
N GLY A 48 -42.24 -19.89 0.83
CA GLY A 48 -42.23 -21.23 1.45
C GLY A 48 -40.84 -21.89 1.37
N GLY A 49 -40.55 -22.85 2.23
CA GLY A 49 -39.17 -23.32 2.48
C GLY A 49 -38.36 -23.77 1.24
N ALA A 50 -38.94 -24.54 0.32
CA ALA A 50 -38.23 -25.05 -0.87
C ALA A 50 -37.98 -23.95 -1.92
N GLN A 51 -38.96 -23.08 -2.17
CA GLN A 51 -38.79 -21.95 -3.11
C GLN A 51 -37.86 -20.89 -2.56
N ALA A 52 -37.83 -20.65 -1.25
CA ALA A 52 -36.89 -19.77 -0.58
C ALA A 52 -35.46 -20.23 -0.80
N LEU A 53 -35.20 -21.53 -0.57
CA LEU A 53 -33.86 -22.13 -0.79
C LEU A 53 -33.45 -22.03 -2.26
N LEU A 54 -34.34 -22.31 -3.20
CA LEU A 54 -34.07 -22.24 -4.63
C LEU A 54 -33.72 -20.80 -5.06
N THR A 55 -34.46 -19.80 -4.56
CA THR A 55 -34.21 -18.39 -4.88
C THR A 55 -32.90 -17.93 -4.27
N ALA A 56 -32.59 -18.27 -3.02
CA ALA A 56 -31.33 -17.96 -2.39
C ALA A 56 -30.15 -18.61 -3.12
N ALA A 57 -30.28 -19.88 -3.50
CA ALA A 57 -29.25 -20.58 -4.28
C ALA A 57 -29.05 -19.94 -5.67
N SER A 58 -30.12 -19.54 -6.34
CA SER A 58 -30.07 -18.88 -7.65
C SER A 58 -29.39 -17.52 -7.55
N LEU A 59 -29.70 -16.70 -6.53
CA LEU A 59 -29.05 -15.42 -6.29
C LEU A 59 -27.55 -15.58 -5.98
N ALA A 60 -27.20 -16.57 -5.16
CA ALA A 60 -25.81 -16.89 -4.86
C ALA A 60 -25.06 -17.35 -6.12
N ALA A 61 -25.66 -18.21 -6.94
CA ALA A 61 -25.09 -18.66 -8.19
C ALA A 61 -24.89 -17.51 -9.19
N CYS A 62 -25.86 -16.60 -9.31
CA CYS A 62 -25.73 -15.39 -10.14
C CYS A 62 -24.60 -14.47 -9.64
N ALA A 63 -24.50 -14.26 -8.33
CA ALA A 63 -23.43 -13.45 -7.75
C ALA A 63 -22.04 -14.07 -7.99
N LEU A 64 -21.91 -15.40 -7.82
CA LEU A 64 -20.68 -16.13 -8.10
C LEU A 64 -20.31 -16.07 -9.58
N LEU A 65 -21.29 -16.29 -10.48
CA LEU A 65 -21.09 -16.19 -11.91
C LEU A 65 -20.62 -14.78 -12.33
N LEU A 66 -21.31 -13.75 -11.83
CA LEU A 66 -20.95 -12.36 -12.12
C LEU A 66 -19.54 -12.01 -11.57
N ASN A 67 -19.24 -12.47 -10.36
CA ASN A 67 -17.88 -12.32 -9.80
C ASN A 67 -16.84 -13.00 -10.68
N PHE A 68 -17.11 -14.22 -11.14
CA PHE A 68 -16.23 -14.96 -12.05
C PHE A 68 -16.07 -14.25 -13.40
N VAL A 69 -17.16 -13.74 -13.99
CA VAL A 69 -17.10 -12.98 -15.26
C VAL A 69 -16.26 -11.74 -15.11
N ILE A 70 -16.45 -10.93 -14.05
CA ILE A 70 -15.66 -9.72 -13.79
C ILE A 70 -14.18 -10.08 -13.64
N TYR A 71 -13.88 -11.16 -12.92
CA TYR A 71 -12.51 -11.64 -12.74
C TYR A 71 -11.90 -12.13 -14.07
N ALA A 72 -12.57 -13.02 -14.78
CA ALA A 72 -12.07 -13.66 -16.01
C ALA A 72 -11.90 -12.67 -17.17
N THR A 73 -12.81 -11.68 -17.29
CA THR A 73 -12.73 -10.64 -18.33
C THR A 73 -11.72 -9.54 -18.00
N GLY A 74 -11.23 -9.49 -16.78
CA GLY A 74 -10.33 -8.42 -16.34
C GLY A 74 -10.99 -7.03 -16.27
N LEU A 75 -12.31 -6.94 -16.27
CA LEU A 75 -13.06 -5.67 -16.14
C LEU A 75 -12.59 -4.87 -14.92
N GLU A 76 -12.20 -5.56 -13.87
CA GLU A 76 -11.64 -4.97 -12.66
C GLU A 76 -10.36 -4.16 -12.95
N ARG A 77 -9.50 -4.63 -13.87
CA ARG A 77 -8.22 -3.97 -14.23
C ARG A 77 -8.42 -2.59 -14.84
N GLY A 78 -9.46 -2.42 -15.65
CA GLY A 78 -9.78 -1.14 -16.29
C GLY A 78 -10.24 -0.03 -15.35
N ILE A 79 -10.45 -0.34 -14.06
CA ILE A 79 -10.85 0.64 -13.04
C ILE A 79 -9.66 1.19 -12.28
N TYR A 80 -8.62 0.39 -12.10
CA TYR A 80 -7.44 0.77 -11.33
C TYR A 80 -6.37 1.35 -12.27
N TYR A 81 -5.74 2.43 -11.85
CA TYR A 81 -4.68 3.07 -12.62
C TYR A 81 -3.30 2.47 -12.33
N ARG A 82 -3.18 1.67 -11.26
CA ARG A 82 -1.94 1.00 -10.86
C ARG A 82 -2.23 -0.34 -10.14
N PRO A 83 -1.29 -1.33 -10.23
CA PRO A 83 -1.51 -2.69 -9.74
C PRO A 83 -1.66 -2.78 -8.21
N GLN A 84 -0.92 -1.99 -7.44
CA GLN A 84 -0.91 -2.09 -5.98
C GLN A 84 -2.28 -1.85 -5.35
N GLU A 85 -3.11 -1.01 -5.94
CA GLU A 85 -4.48 -0.79 -5.44
C GLU A 85 -5.41 -1.96 -5.76
N LEU A 86 -5.23 -2.54 -6.95
CA LEU A 86 -6.00 -3.72 -7.37
C LEU A 86 -5.67 -4.94 -6.49
N LEU A 87 -4.40 -5.10 -6.09
CA LEU A 87 -3.92 -6.25 -5.34
C LEU A 87 -3.99 -6.09 -3.83
N SER A 88 -4.25 -4.90 -3.30
CA SER A 88 -4.30 -4.66 -1.85
C SER A 88 -5.34 -5.56 -1.17
N ALA A 89 -4.92 -6.21 -0.10
CA ALA A 89 -5.69 -7.13 0.74
C ALA A 89 -5.34 -6.92 2.21
N ASN A 90 -6.03 -7.61 3.11
CA ASN A 90 -5.73 -7.63 4.54
C ASN A 90 -5.54 -9.07 5.03
N ASP A 91 -4.55 -9.25 5.87
CA ASP A 91 -4.28 -10.47 6.61
C ASP A 91 -4.44 -10.21 8.12
N PRO A 92 -4.97 -11.14 8.90
CA PRO A 92 -5.17 -10.93 10.35
C PRO A 92 -3.88 -10.77 11.14
N ASP A 93 -2.77 -11.36 10.68
CA ASP A 93 -1.49 -11.33 11.39
C ASP A 93 -0.58 -10.21 10.88
N PHE A 94 -0.56 -9.98 9.56
CA PHE A 94 0.32 -8.99 8.91
C PHE A 94 -0.34 -7.62 8.70
N GLY A 95 -1.67 -7.52 8.82
CA GLY A 95 -2.41 -6.32 8.45
C GLY A 95 -2.54 -6.17 6.94
N GLY A 96 -2.03 -5.07 6.38
CA GLY A 96 -2.02 -4.86 4.94
C GLY A 96 -1.02 -5.79 4.23
N ILE A 97 -1.49 -6.45 3.18
CA ILE A 97 -0.71 -7.28 2.25
C ILE A 97 -1.19 -7.06 0.82
N TYR A 98 -0.52 -7.63 -0.16
CA TYR A 98 -1.09 -7.87 -1.48
C TYR A 98 -1.77 -9.24 -1.54
N ARG A 99 -2.56 -9.52 -2.59
CA ARG A 99 -3.13 -10.86 -2.79
C ARG A 99 -2.02 -11.89 -2.91
N PRO A 100 -2.05 -12.96 -2.10
CA PRO A 100 -1.06 -14.02 -2.16
C PRO A 100 -1.02 -14.73 -3.52
N ASN A 101 0.14 -15.29 -3.86
CA ASN A 101 0.36 -16.12 -5.05
C ASN A 101 -0.18 -15.49 -6.35
N THR A 102 0.01 -14.18 -6.50
CA THR A 102 -0.51 -13.46 -7.66
C THR A 102 0.62 -13.02 -8.58
N GLN A 103 0.41 -13.22 -9.88
CA GLN A 103 1.21 -12.60 -10.93
C GLN A 103 0.28 -11.76 -11.81
N LEU A 104 0.58 -10.48 -11.93
CA LEU A 104 -0.21 -9.53 -12.70
C LEU A 104 0.72 -8.67 -13.54
N SER A 105 0.45 -8.55 -14.85
CA SER A 105 0.99 -7.49 -15.70
C SER A 105 -0.11 -6.48 -16.00
N MET A 106 0.20 -5.22 -15.85
CA MET A 106 -0.75 -4.13 -16.05
C MET A 106 -0.01 -2.88 -16.54
N ASN A 107 -0.59 -2.16 -17.50
CA ASN A 107 -0.12 -0.84 -17.84
C ASN A 107 -0.56 0.16 -16.78
N THR A 108 0.39 0.68 -16.01
CA THR A 108 0.19 1.84 -15.14
C THR A 108 0.08 3.07 -16.03
N LEU A 109 -1.05 3.75 -15.97
CA LEU A 109 -1.34 4.87 -16.88
C LEU A 109 -0.77 6.20 -16.37
N PHE A 110 -0.64 6.33 -15.06
CA PHE A 110 -0.12 7.51 -14.35
C PHE A 110 0.12 7.19 -12.88
N GLY A 111 0.90 8.02 -12.22
CA GLY A 111 1.22 7.90 -10.80
C GLY A 111 0.14 8.45 -9.86
N ASP A 112 0.42 8.36 -8.55
CA ASP A 112 -0.49 8.77 -7.50
C ASP A 112 -0.72 10.29 -7.45
N LEU A 113 0.28 11.11 -7.79
CA LEU A 113 0.18 12.56 -7.81
C LEU A 113 -0.72 13.07 -8.95
N GLU A 114 -0.68 12.42 -10.11
CA GLU A 114 -1.64 12.70 -11.19
C GLU A 114 -3.05 12.24 -10.80
N ALA A 115 -3.18 11.08 -10.14
CA ALA A 115 -4.46 10.57 -9.66
C ALA A 115 -5.12 11.51 -8.64
N MET A 116 -4.33 12.10 -7.73
CA MET A 116 -4.80 13.00 -6.69
C MET A 116 -5.02 14.43 -7.18
N GLY A 117 -4.04 14.99 -7.87
CA GLY A 117 -3.96 16.44 -8.16
C GLY A 117 -4.28 16.83 -9.59
N LYS A 118 -4.47 15.89 -10.53
CA LYS A 118 -4.72 16.15 -11.97
C LYS A 118 -3.73 17.16 -12.55
N ALA A 119 -2.46 16.98 -12.27
CA ALA A 119 -1.39 17.90 -12.62
C ALA A 119 -1.07 17.96 -14.12
N GLY A 120 -1.66 17.05 -14.92
CA GLY A 120 -1.42 16.94 -16.36
C GLY A 120 -0.05 16.35 -16.72
N VAL A 121 0.58 15.66 -15.77
CA VAL A 121 1.85 14.92 -15.96
C VAL A 121 1.56 13.43 -15.85
N LYS A 122 1.96 12.65 -16.86
CA LYS A 122 1.74 11.21 -16.91
C LYS A 122 2.98 10.50 -17.43
N GLU A 123 3.37 9.44 -16.73
CA GLU A 123 4.47 8.54 -17.12
C GLU A 123 3.94 7.10 -17.24
N PRO A 124 3.23 6.76 -18.34
CA PRO A 124 2.71 5.42 -18.51
C PRO A 124 3.85 4.41 -18.69
N HIS A 125 3.73 3.27 -17.98
CA HIS A 125 4.71 2.19 -18.05
C HIS A 125 4.07 0.85 -17.73
N GLU A 126 4.71 -0.23 -18.19
CA GLU A 126 4.30 -1.58 -17.83
C GLU A 126 4.79 -1.92 -16.42
N THR A 127 3.90 -2.45 -15.59
CA THR A 127 4.20 -2.87 -14.23
C THR A 127 3.85 -4.34 -14.06
N ILE A 128 4.86 -5.17 -13.78
CA ILE A 128 4.70 -6.56 -13.42
C ILE A 128 4.76 -6.69 -11.90
N TYR A 129 3.71 -7.26 -11.32
CA TYR A 129 3.62 -7.60 -9.91
C TYR A 129 3.68 -9.11 -9.72
N ARG A 130 4.52 -9.56 -8.81
CA ARG A 130 4.56 -10.94 -8.36
C ARG A 130 4.59 -10.97 -6.84
N THR A 131 3.70 -11.75 -6.24
CA THR A 131 3.58 -11.92 -4.79
C THR A 131 3.72 -13.38 -4.40
N ASP A 132 4.32 -13.60 -3.25
CA ASP A 132 4.50 -14.91 -2.62
C ASP A 132 3.24 -15.39 -1.89
N SER A 133 3.34 -16.49 -1.15
CA SER A 133 2.23 -17.08 -0.39
C SER A 133 1.78 -16.21 0.79
N LEU A 134 2.61 -15.30 1.28
CA LEU A 134 2.25 -14.34 2.33
C LEU A 134 1.65 -13.03 1.77
N GLY A 135 1.73 -12.83 0.46
CA GLY A 135 1.22 -11.63 -0.20
C GLY A 135 2.20 -10.46 -0.20
N PHE A 136 3.49 -10.70 -0.06
CA PHE A 136 4.53 -9.68 -0.26
C PHE A 136 5.17 -9.81 -1.63
N ARG A 137 5.83 -8.74 -2.09
CA ARG A 137 6.43 -8.68 -3.42
C ARG A 137 7.76 -9.41 -3.50
N ASN A 138 7.69 -10.74 -3.56
CA ASN A 138 8.83 -11.63 -3.72
C ASN A 138 8.65 -12.58 -4.90
N PRO A 139 9.74 -13.03 -5.55
CA PRO A 139 9.68 -14.04 -6.61
C PRO A 139 9.36 -15.44 -6.07
N ALA A 140 9.59 -15.70 -4.79
CA ALA A 140 9.37 -16.96 -4.08
C ALA A 140 9.06 -16.69 -2.61
N ASP A 141 8.56 -17.71 -1.91
CA ASP A 141 8.37 -17.70 -0.48
C ASP A 141 9.71 -17.55 0.28
N TYR A 142 9.61 -17.10 1.53
CA TYR A 142 10.77 -17.06 2.40
C TYR A 142 11.38 -18.45 2.57
N HIS A 143 12.69 -18.55 2.37
CA HIS A 143 13.43 -19.81 2.42
C HIS A 143 14.74 -19.67 3.23
N GLY A 144 14.78 -18.73 4.16
CA GLY A 144 15.94 -18.51 5.04
C GLY A 144 16.87 -17.39 4.58
N GLN A 145 16.36 -16.40 3.84
CA GLN A 145 17.15 -15.21 3.51
C GLN A 145 17.68 -14.53 4.77
N GLN A 146 18.96 -14.20 4.76
CA GLN A 146 19.62 -13.58 5.92
C GLN A 146 19.05 -12.19 6.24
N PHE A 147 18.60 -11.45 5.24
CA PHE A 147 18.06 -10.10 5.42
C PHE A 147 16.60 -10.01 4.99
N VAL A 148 15.79 -9.37 5.85
CA VAL A 148 14.38 -9.04 5.61
C VAL A 148 14.25 -7.52 5.56
N LEU A 149 13.76 -6.98 4.44
CA LEU A 149 13.55 -5.56 4.24
C LEU A 149 12.16 -5.17 4.71
N VAL A 150 12.06 -4.25 5.66
CA VAL A 150 10.81 -3.76 6.25
C VAL A 150 10.67 -2.28 5.98
N GLY A 151 9.50 -1.82 5.61
CA GLY A 151 9.20 -0.42 5.35
C GLY A 151 7.83 -0.22 4.70
N ASP A 152 7.60 0.97 4.19
CA ASP A 152 6.36 1.40 3.56
C ASP A 152 6.21 0.99 2.09
N SER A 153 5.47 1.79 1.34
CA SER A 153 5.26 1.60 -0.10
C SER A 153 6.53 1.78 -0.94
N LEU A 154 7.53 2.57 -0.47
CA LEU A 154 8.80 2.70 -1.17
C LEU A 154 9.60 1.39 -1.05
N ALA A 155 9.72 0.83 0.16
CA ALA A 155 10.36 -0.47 0.36
C ALA A 155 9.62 -1.60 -0.38
N ALA A 156 8.28 -1.55 -0.42
CA ALA A 156 7.46 -2.47 -1.19
C ALA A 156 7.68 -2.37 -2.71
N GLY A 157 8.26 -1.27 -3.20
CA GLY A 157 8.44 -1.00 -4.61
C GLY A 157 7.12 -0.62 -5.32
N ALA A 158 6.28 0.17 -4.65
CA ALA A 158 5.04 0.64 -5.26
C ALA A 158 5.32 1.41 -6.55
N ASN A 159 4.46 1.22 -7.54
CA ASN A 159 4.54 1.76 -8.88
C ASN A 159 5.68 1.20 -9.77
N ASP A 160 6.61 0.41 -9.23
CA ASP A 160 7.68 -0.20 -10.01
C ASP A 160 7.36 -1.63 -10.45
N THR A 161 7.97 -2.05 -11.57
CA THR A 161 7.88 -3.44 -12.05
C THR A 161 8.75 -4.36 -11.19
N GLN A 162 8.45 -5.66 -11.20
CA GLN A 162 9.14 -6.65 -10.35
C GLN A 162 10.65 -6.63 -10.48
N SER A 163 11.18 -6.49 -11.70
CA SER A 163 12.63 -6.47 -11.95
C SER A 163 13.35 -5.24 -11.38
N CYS A 164 12.61 -4.19 -11.03
CA CYS A 164 13.16 -2.94 -10.49
C CYS A 164 13.13 -2.87 -8.94
N LEU A 165 12.64 -3.92 -8.27
CA LEU A 165 12.60 -3.90 -6.81
C LEU A 165 14.00 -3.86 -6.19
N LEU A 166 14.09 -3.21 -5.03
CA LEU A 166 15.33 -3.15 -4.25
C LEU A 166 15.91 -4.56 -4.02
N THR A 167 15.06 -5.52 -3.64
CA THR A 167 15.45 -6.92 -3.43
C THR A 167 15.95 -7.60 -4.71
N GLU A 168 15.37 -7.26 -5.86
CA GLU A 168 15.84 -7.80 -7.14
C GLU A 168 17.20 -7.24 -7.55
N TRP A 169 17.45 -5.93 -7.36
CA TRP A 169 18.76 -5.33 -7.59
C TRP A 169 19.82 -5.89 -6.63
N LEU A 170 19.50 -6.05 -5.33
CA LEU A 170 20.38 -6.68 -4.36
C LEU A 170 20.77 -8.10 -4.80
N ARG A 171 19.80 -8.89 -5.25
CA ARG A 171 20.03 -10.25 -5.68
C ARG A 171 20.80 -10.33 -7.01
N GLN A 172 20.44 -9.53 -8.01
CA GLN A 172 21.01 -9.61 -9.36
C GLN A 172 22.41 -9.00 -9.43
N ASP A 173 22.57 -7.77 -8.94
CA ASP A 173 23.81 -7.00 -9.08
C ASP A 173 24.81 -7.30 -7.95
N HIS A 174 24.32 -7.56 -6.73
CA HIS A 174 25.17 -7.66 -5.54
C HIS A 174 25.22 -9.06 -4.91
N LYS A 175 24.43 -10.02 -5.41
CA LYS A 175 24.36 -11.41 -4.91
C LYS A 175 23.93 -11.51 -3.44
N ILE A 176 23.18 -10.55 -2.97
CA ILE A 176 22.57 -10.52 -1.63
C ILE A 176 21.10 -10.92 -1.77
N ASP A 177 20.78 -12.14 -1.34
CA ASP A 177 19.41 -12.62 -1.34
C ASP A 177 18.66 -12.04 -0.12
N THR A 178 17.60 -11.31 -0.40
CA THR A 178 16.81 -10.60 0.62
C THR A 178 15.33 -10.88 0.42
N TYR A 179 14.57 -10.85 1.52
CA TYR A 179 13.12 -10.98 1.49
C TYR A 179 12.44 -9.63 1.69
N ASN A 180 11.50 -9.28 0.81
CA ASN A 180 10.71 -8.05 0.90
C ASN A 180 9.50 -8.24 1.80
N LEU A 181 9.46 -7.57 2.95
CA LEU A 181 8.31 -7.50 3.86
C LEU A 181 7.67 -6.10 3.84
N GLY A 182 7.99 -5.28 2.84
CA GLY A 182 7.46 -3.93 2.65
C GLY A 182 5.99 -3.93 2.22
N PHE A 183 5.23 -3.02 2.80
CA PHE A 183 3.85 -2.71 2.43
C PHE A 183 3.47 -1.34 3.01
N PRO A 184 2.60 -0.53 2.36
CA PRO A 184 2.17 0.76 2.90
C PRO A 184 1.77 0.69 4.37
N GLY A 185 2.23 1.65 5.18
CA GLY A 185 1.97 1.68 6.62
C GLY A 185 2.86 2.69 7.32
N ASP A 186 2.87 2.62 8.63
CA ASP A 186 3.70 3.43 9.53
C ASP A 186 4.54 2.52 10.47
N MET A 187 5.25 3.13 11.41
CA MET A 187 6.11 2.40 12.37
C MET A 187 5.32 1.34 13.18
N ASN A 188 4.03 1.58 13.49
CA ASN A 188 3.19 0.57 14.16
C ASN A 188 2.98 -0.66 13.26
N ASP A 189 2.75 -0.44 11.97
CA ASP A 189 2.54 -1.52 11.01
C ASP A 189 3.84 -2.31 10.77
N TYR A 190 5.01 -1.63 10.75
CA TYR A 190 6.32 -2.28 10.60
C TYR A 190 6.62 -3.21 11.77
N VAL A 191 6.38 -2.74 13.01
CA VAL A 191 6.57 -3.54 14.22
C VAL A 191 5.63 -4.75 14.25
N ASN A 192 4.35 -4.55 13.94
CA ASN A 192 3.37 -5.64 13.91
C ASN A 192 3.73 -6.69 12.85
N ARG A 193 4.10 -6.24 11.65
CA ARG A 193 4.46 -7.10 10.51
C ARG A 193 5.73 -7.90 10.80
N SER A 194 6.75 -7.25 11.36
CA SER A 194 7.98 -7.92 11.77
C SER A 194 7.74 -8.97 12.86
N LYS A 195 6.91 -8.67 13.86
CA LYS A 195 6.55 -9.64 14.90
C LYS A 195 5.79 -10.83 14.34
N ALA A 196 4.82 -10.60 13.45
CA ALA A 196 4.08 -11.69 12.81
C ALA A 196 5.03 -12.57 11.96
N PHE A 197 5.99 -11.96 11.28
CA PHE A 197 7.00 -12.69 10.52
C PHE A 197 7.93 -13.51 11.42
N GLN A 198 8.40 -12.94 12.54
CA GLN A 198 9.20 -13.64 13.56
C GLN A 198 8.45 -14.84 14.16
N GLN A 199 7.17 -14.68 14.48
CA GLN A 199 6.35 -15.77 15.02
C GLN A 199 6.22 -16.94 14.03
N ARG A 200 6.22 -16.65 12.73
CA ARG A 200 6.06 -17.67 11.69
C ARG A 200 7.36 -18.34 11.27
N HIS A 201 8.46 -17.61 11.26
CA HIS A 201 9.74 -18.06 10.68
C HIS A 201 10.91 -18.10 11.67
N GLY A 202 10.67 -17.74 12.94
CA GLY A 202 11.73 -17.68 13.96
C GLY A 202 12.52 -16.37 13.89
N HIS A 203 13.72 -16.38 14.44
CA HIS A 203 14.53 -15.18 14.65
C HIS A 203 15.87 -15.19 13.88
N ASP A 204 16.11 -16.17 13.01
CA ASP A 204 17.40 -16.36 12.34
C ASP A 204 17.58 -15.47 11.11
N PHE A 205 17.07 -14.24 11.14
CA PHE A 205 17.24 -13.25 10.10
C PHE A 205 17.56 -11.88 10.69
N LYS A 206 18.13 -11.02 9.85
CA LYS A 206 18.43 -9.62 10.18
C LYS A 206 17.44 -8.70 9.47
N THR A 207 16.92 -7.70 10.16
CA THR A 207 15.99 -6.73 9.58
C THR A 207 16.71 -5.46 9.17
N ALA A 208 16.55 -5.06 7.91
CA ALA A 208 16.85 -3.74 7.41
C ALA A 208 15.57 -2.92 7.34
N LEU A 209 15.46 -1.89 8.20
CA LEU A 209 14.30 -1.02 8.28
C LEU A 209 14.47 0.20 7.38
N PHE A 210 13.48 0.46 6.54
CA PHE A 210 13.41 1.66 5.69
C PHE A 210 12.41 2.64 6.27
N VAL A 211 12.85 3.86 6.54
CA VAL A 211 12.06 4.95 7.13
C VAL A 211 11.98 6.09 6.12
N PHE A 212 10.77 6.37 5.65
CA PHE A 212 10.53 7.40 4.65
C PHE A 212 10.25 8.77 5.29
N GLU A 213 10.93 9.78 4.84
CA GLU A 213 10.79 11.15 5.32
C GLU A 213 9.36 11.69 5.25
N GLY A 214 8.60 11.29 4.23
CA GLY A 214 7.32 11.92 3.90
C GLY A 214 6.18 11.58 4.84
N ASN A 215 6.10 10.35 5.34
CA ASN A 215 4.93 9.88 6.09
C ASN A 215 5.21 8.99 7.30
N ASP A 216 6.47 8.59 7.55
CA ASP A 216 6.77 7.67 8.66
C ASP A 216 6.96 8.37 10.00
N PHE A 217 7.15 9.69 10.00
CA PHE A 217 7.34 10.48 11.23
C PHE A 217 5.99 10.78 11.90
N VAL A 218 5.30 9.71 12.27
CA VAL A 218 4.05 9.73 13.02
C VAL A 218 4.22 8.96 14.33
N PRO A 219 3.41 9.25 15.37
CA PRO A 219 3.58 8.63 16.69
C PRO A 219 3.48 7.11 16.65
N TYR A 220 4.48 6.42 17.18
CA TYR A 220 4.38 5.00 17.51
C TYR A 220 3.59 4.84 18.80
N THR A 221 2.48 4.13 18.75
CA THR A 221 1.56 3.94 19.87
C THR A 221 1.59 2.53 20.45
N GLY A 222 2.35 1.62 19.85
CA GLY A 222 2.31 0.20 20.20
C GLY A 222 0.99 -0.47 19.80
N ARG A 223 0.21 0.13 18.91
CA ARG A 223 -1.06 -0.41 18.43
C ARG A 223 -0.85 -1.81 17.84
N THR A 224 -1.55 -2.79 18.38
CA THR A 224 -1.62 -4.13 17.81
C THR A 224 -2.70 -4.21 16.73
N LEU A 225 -2.53 -5.15 15.81
CA LEU A 225 -3.59 -5.42 14.83
C LEU A 225 -4.82 -5.99 15.53
N PRO A 226 -6.01 -5.43 15.27
CA PRO A 226 -7.23 -5.99 15.83
C PRO A 226 -7.44 -7.39 15.25
N GLN A 227 -7.67 -8.38 16.12
CA GLN A 227 -8.05 -9.71 15.66
C GLN A 227 -9.49 -9.66 15.13
N PRO A 228 -9.72 -9.88 13.84
CA PRO A 228 -11.06 -9.77 13.28
C PRO A 228 -11.97 -10.85 13.87
N GLY A 229 -13.12 -10.45 14.38
CA GLY A 229 -14.17 -11.36 14.76
C GLY A 229 -14.69 -12.17 13.55
N MET A 230 -15.46 -13.21 13.78
CA MET A 230 -15.99 -14.08 12.72
C MET A 230 -16.73 -13.26 11.63
N ILE A 231 -17.58 -12.33 12.05
CA ILE A 231 -18.36 -11.46 11.14
C ILE A 231 -17.43 -10.61 10.27
N GLU A 232 -16.38 -10.06 10.86
CA GLU A 232 -15.41 -9.24 10.16
C GLU A 232 -14.57 -10.03 9.16
N ARG A 233 -14.26 -11.30 9.48
CA ARG A 233 -13.59 -12.23 8.54
C ARG A 233 -14.45 -12.48 7.30
N TYR A 234 -15.73 -12.77 7.47
CA TYR A 234 -16.66 -12.91 6.33
C TYR A 234 -16.82 -11.64 5.53
N TYR A 235 -16.88 -10.49 6.20
CA TYR A 235 -16.93 -9.19 5.52
C TYR A 235 -15.66 -8.87 4.73
N ASN A 236 -14.49 -9.17 5.27
CA ASN A 236 -13.22 -9.00 4.57
C ASN A 236 -13.11 -9.94 3.37
N LEU A 237 -13.57 -11.19 3.51
CA LEU A 237 -13.67 -12.12 2.38
C LEU A 237 -14.61 -11.57 1.29
N PHE A 238 -15.76 -11.03 1.66
CA PHE A 238 -16.69 -10.40 0.70
C PHE A 238 -16.06 -9.18 0.00
N LYS A 239 -15.36 -8.32 0.75
CA LYS A 239 -14.63 -7.17 0.18
C LYS A 239 -13.52 -7.57 -0.79
N SER A 240 -12.95 -8.75 -0.63
CA SER A 240 -11.91 -9.26 -1.52
C SER A 240 -12.43 -9.73 -2.87
N THR A 241 -13.76 -9.88 -3.03
CA THR A 241 -14.37 -10.33 -4.30
C THR A 241 -14.23 -9.27 -5.41
N SER A 242 -14.06 -9.74 -6.65
CA SER A 242 -13.99 -8.86 -7.83
C SER A 242 -15.28 -8.06 -8.04
N LEU A 243 -16.41 -8.67 -7.73
CA LEU A 243 -17.74 -8.04 -7.80
C LEU A 243 -17.83 -6.83 -6.86
N TRP A 244 -17.43 -7.00 -5.58
CA TRP A 244 -17.45 -5.90 -4.61
C TRP A 244 -16.50 -4.76 -5.01
N ARG A 245 -15.28 -5.08 -5.39
CA ARG A 245 -14.29 -4.08 -5.80
C ARG A 245 -14.73 -3.33 -7.04
N TYR A 246 -15.28 -4.02 -8.02
CA TYR A 246 -15.80 -3.42 -9.24
C TYR A 246 -16.95 -2.46 -8.93
N THR A 247 -17.97 -2.89 -8.21
CA THR A 247 -19.12 -2.06 -7.87
C THR A 247 -18.74 -0.86 -7.00
N ARG A 248 -17.88 -1.07 -6.00
CA ARG A 248 -17.36 0.02 -5.14
C ARG A 248 -16.57 1.06 -5.93
N SER A 249 -15.77 0.62 -6.88
CA SER A 249 -14.97 1.53 -7.72
C SER A 249 -15.83 2.34 -8.67
N LEU A 250 -16.85 1.74 -9.26
CA LEU A 250 -17.85 2.46 -10.04
C LEU A 250 -18.57 3.52 -9.21
N TYR A 251 -18.96 3.16 -7.97
CA TYR A 251 -19.58 4.12 -7.05
C TYR A 251 -18.63 5.27 -6.68
N LYS A 252 -17.38 5.00 -6.38
CA LYS A 252 -16.38 6.04 -6.08
C LYS A 252 -16.17 6.99 -7.26
N ARG A 253 -16.22 6.48 -8.50
CA ARG A 253 -16.13 7.31 -9.72
C ARG A 253 -17.37 8.17 -9.94
N SER A 254 -18.56 7.64 -9.64
CA SER A 254 -19.82 8.37 -9.80
C SER A 254 -20.06 9.38 -8.67
N SER A 255 -19.63 9.08 -7.46
CA SER A 255 -19.66 10.03 -6.34
C SER A 255 -18.56 11.06 -6.54
N LYS A 256 -18.90 12.31 -6.89
CA LYS A 256 -18.03 13.48 -7.10
C LYS A 256 -17.11 13.85 -5.91
N LYS A 257 -16.63 12.91 -5.13
CA LYS A 257 -15.54 13.08 -4.15
C LYS A 257 -14.15 13.12 -4.81
N GLN A 258 -14.11 13.33 -6.14
CA GLN A 258 -12.93 13.76 -6.87
C GLN A 258 -12.69 15.22 -6.53
N GLY A 259 -11.67 15.52 -5.76
CA GLY A 259 -11.30 16.91 -5.46
C GLY A 259 -10.83 17.16 -4.02
N LYS A 260 -10.77 16.11 -3.18
CA LYS A 260 -10.27 16.30 -1.80
C LYS A 260 -8.78 16.67 -1.75
N HIS A 261 -8.09 16.58 -2.90
CA HIS A 261 -6.66 16.84 -3.05
C HIS A 261 -6.33 17.72 -4.28
N GLU A 262 -7.34 18.34 -4.91
CA GLU A 262 -7.08 19.40 -5.89
C GLU A 262 -6.36 20.55 -5.17
N GLY A 263 -5.12 20.84 -5.56
CA GLY A 263 -4.23 21.79 -4.88
C GLY A 263 -3.09 21.16 -4.08
N ASP A 264 -3.11 19.84 -3.82
CA ASP A 264 -2.01 19.14 -3.15
C ASP A 264 -0.84 18.82 -4.09
N ALA A 265 -1.02 18.99 -5.40
CA ALA A 265 0.02 18.83 -6.40
C ALA A 265 0.76 20.16 -6.66
N LEU A 266 2.07 20.17 -6.44
CA LEU A 266 2.97 21.26 -6.85
C LEU A 266 3.70 20.82 -8.11
N VAL A 267 3.46 21.50 -9.24
CA VAL A 267 4.15 21.24 -10.51
C VAL A 267 5.32 22.18 -10.65
N GLN A 268 6.51 21.63 -10.90
CA GLN A 268 7.74 22.37 -11.16
C GLN A 268 8.42 21.84 -12.43
N GLU A 269 9.29 22.64 -13.03
CA GLU A 269 10.08 22.22 -14.17
C GLU A 269 11.49 21.84 -13.71
N ILE A 270 11.89 20.59 -13.98
CA ILE A 270 13.21 20.05 -13.65
C ILE A 270 13.82 19.47 -14.91
N GLY A 271 14.97 20.00 -15.35
CA GLY A 271 15.63 19.53 -16.57
C GLY A 271 14.78 19.64 -17.83
N GLY A 272 13.97 20.69 -17.94
CA GLY A 272 13.09 20.93 -19.10
C GLY A 272 11.82 20.09 -19.13
N GLN A 273 11.53 19.32 -18.07
CA GLN A 273 10.31 18.52 -17.97
C GLN A 273 9.52 18.82 -16.71
N LYS A 274 8.20 18.76 -16.80
CA LYS A 274 7.31 18.94 -15.64
C LYS A 274 7.42 17.75 -14.71
N MET A 275 7.60 18.04 -13.41
CA MET A 275 7.62 17.10 -12.30
C MET A 275 6.62 17.54 -11.24
N VAL A 276 5.89 16.60 -10.66
CA VAL A 276 4.86 16.85 -9.65
C VAL A 276 5.41 16.48 -8.29
N PHE A 277 5.18 17.35 -7.30
CA PHE A 277 5.53 17.14 -5.89
C PHE A 277 4.26 17.16 -5.04
N PHE A 278 4.20 16.32 -4.03
CA PHE A 278 3.10 16.31 -3.07
C PHE A 278 3.32 17.43 -2.05
N ARG A 279 2.38 18.40 -1.97
CA ARG A 279 2.54 19.58 -1.10
C ARG A 279 2.74 19.21 0.37
N GLN A 280 2.10 18.15 0.86
CA GLN A 280 2.28 17.71 2.23
C GLN A 280 3.73 17.23 2.47
N TYR A 281 4.33 16.49 1.52
CA TYR A 281 5.73 16.09 1.64
C TYR A 281 6.69 17.27 1.49
N VAL A 282 6.35 18.26 0.66
CA VAL A 282 7.09 19.52 0.58
C VAL A 282 7.05 20.24 1.94
N ALA A 283 5.88 20.29 2.58
CA ALA A 283 5.73 20.91 3.90
C ALA A 283 6.53 20.15 4.98
N VAL A 284 6.48 18.81 4.98
CA VAL A 284 7.26 17.97 5.89
C VAL A 284 8.76 18.21 5.71
N THR A 285 9.26 18.21 4.47
CA THR A 285 10.66 18.43 4.15
C THR A 285 11.15 19.83 4.54
N ASN A 286 10.27 20.84 4.51
CA ASN A 286 10.58 22.22 4.92
C ASN A 286 10.30 22.49 6.41
N ASN A 287 9.86 21.49 7.16
CA ASN A 287 9.58 21.66 8.59
C ASN A 287 10.87 21.93 9.35
N ARG A 288 10.89 23.04 10.10
CA ARG A 288 11.98 23.46 10.98
C ARG A 288 11.67 23.24 12.46
N THR A 289 10.55 22.59 12.76
CA THR A 289 10.20 22.25 14.13
C THR A 289 10.99 21.04 14.58
N VAL A 290 11.68 21.14 15.69
CA VAL A 290 12.41 20.02 16.29
C VAL A 290 11.40 18.93 16.67
N LEU A 291 11.65 17.71 16.17
CA LEU A 291 10.86 16.54 16.52
C LEU A 291 11.29 16.04 17.90
N GLU A 292 10.32 15.78 18.77
CA GLU A 292 10.57 15.35 20.14
C GLU A 292 10.28 13.86 20.30
N GLU A 293 11.16 13.11 20.97
CA GLU A 293 11.02 11.68 21.23
C GLU A 293 9.73 11.36 22.01
N ASN A 294 9.36 12.21 22.95
CA ASN A 294 8.13 12.08 23.72
C ASN A 294 6.85 12.17 22.87
N THR A 295 6.93 12.62 21.62
CA THR A 295 5.78 12.68 20.69
C THR A 295 5.77 11.57 19.67
N LEU A 296 6.92 11.11 19.20
CA LEU A 296 7.03 10.09 18.14
C LEU A 296 7.32 8.69 18.65
N HIS A 297 8.01 8.54 19.79
CA HIS A 297 8.31 7.25 20.42
C HIS A 297 9.03 6.24 19.50
N PHE A 298 10.00 6.70 18.71
CA PHE A 298 10.74 5.82 17.80
C PHE A 298 11.70 4.88 18.54
N VAL A 299 12.26 5.29 19.67
CA VAL A 299 13.12 4.42 20.48
C VAL A 299 12.37 3.18 20.95
N PRO A 300 11.18 3.25 21.58
CA PRO A 300 10.36 2.09 21.87
C PRO A 300 10.01 1.24 20.65
N ALA A 301 9.75 1.86 19.48
CA ALA A 301 9.48 1.13 18.26
C ALA A 301 10.70 0.31 17.78
N LEU A 302 11.88 0.93 17.77
CA LEU A 302 13.13 0.26 17.40
C LEU A 302 13.49 -0.86 18.39
N GLN A 303 13.26 -0.65 19.69
CA GLN A 303 13.44 -1.67 20.72
C GLN A 303 12.48 -2.85 20.52
N ALA A 304 11.24 -2.59 20.08
CA ALA A 304 10.26 -3.63 19.77
C ALA A 304 10.62 -4.49 18.55
N LEU A 305 11.55 -4.03 17.70
CA LEU A 305 12.10 -4.76 16.55
C LEU A 305 13.37 -5.56 16.90
N LYS A 306 13.97 -5.36 18.08
CA LYS A 306 15.10 -6.20 18.56
C LYS A 306 14.64 -7.63 18.84
N PRO A 307 15.51 -8.64 18.69
CA PRO A 307 16.94 -8.50 18.31
C PRO A 307 17.20 -8.41 16.79
N ASN A 308 16.20 -8.52 15.95
CA ASN A 308 16.39 -8.72 14.52
C ASN A 308 16.81 -7.45 13.77
N ILE A 309 16.41 -6.26 14.21
CA ILE A 309 16.80 -5.01 13.55
C ILE A 309 18.31 -4.79 13.64
N THR A 310 18.97 -4.64 12.50
CA THR A 310 20.41 -4.46 12.42
C THR A 310 20.84 -3.19 11.69
N GLN A 311 19.97 -2.65 10.83
CA GLN A 311 20.26 -1.46 10.03
C GLN A 311 18.97 -0.67 9.82
N ILE A 312 19.11 0.65 9.75
CA ILE A 312 18.04 1.58 9.36
C ILE A 312 18.50 2.38 8.15
N PHE A 313 17.62 2.55 7.17
CA PHE A 313 17.85 3.36 5.98
C PHE A 313 16.81 4.48 5.91
N PHE A 314 17.28 5.72 5.90
CA PHE A 314 16.44 6.90 5.69
C PHE A 314 16.22 7.11 4.19
N ILE A 315 14.96 7.18 3.76
CA ILE A 315 14.58 7.49 2.39
C ILE A 315 14.11 8.95 2.33
N PRO A 316 14.77 9.83 1.54
CA PRO A 316 14.35 11.21 1.39
C PRO A 316 13.07 11.33 0.55
N THR A 317 12.34 12.42 0.73
CA THR A 317 11.27 12.81 -0.20
C THR A 317 11.83 13.16 -1.58
N LYS A 318 11.00 13.02 -2.62
CA LYS A 318 11.33 13.50 -3.96
C LYS A 318 11.74 14.98 -3.93
N TYR A 319 11.06 15.80 -3.13
CA TYR A 319 11.37 17.21 -3.01
C TYR A 319 12.78 17.45 -2.47
N ARG A 320 13.22 16.71 -1.46
CA ARG A 320 14.60 16.80 -0.92
C ARG A 320 15.65 16.44 -1.97
N VAL A 321 15.41 15.40 -2.76
CA VAL A 321 16.35 14.96 -3.80
C VAL A 321 16.54 16.03 -4.88
N TYR A 322 15.47 16.72 -5.26
CA TYR A 322 15.51 17.73 -6.32
C TYR A 322 15.62 19.19 -5.80
N ALA A 323 15.84 19.39 -4.51
CA ALA A 323 15.82 20.72 -3.88
C ALA A 323 16.78 21.73 -4.52
N GLN A 324 17.94 21.29 -4.95
CA GLN A 324 18.95 22.17 -5.57
C GLN A 324 18.47 22.87 -6.87
N TRP A 325 17.47 22.30 -7.54
CA TRP A 325 16.84 22.88 -8.74
C TRP A 325 15.56 23.66 -8.42
N LEU A 326 15.10 23.63 -7.16
CA LEU A 326 13.82 24.20 -6.75
C LEU A 326 13.95 25.45 -5.88
N SER A 327 14.73 25.40 -4.82
CA SER A 327 14.81 26.47 -3.82
C SER A 327 16.15 27.20 -3.77
N GLY A 328 17.22 26.53 -4.17
CA GLY A 328 18.60 27.07 -4.01
C GLY A 328 19.07 27.19 -2.55
N GLU A 329 18.18 26.97 -1.59
CA GLU A 329 18.45 27.03 -0.16
C GLU A 329 18.61 25.63 0.43
N PRO A 330 19.50 25.44 1.43
CA PRO A 330 19.59 24.19 2.16
C PRO A 330 18.27 23.88 2.87
N LEU A 331 17.77 22.68 2.69
CA LEU A 331 16.58 22.23 3.39
C LEU A 331 16.87 21.87 4.84
N PRO A 332 15.89 22.07 5.75
CA PRO A 332 15.97 21.57 7.12
C PRO A 332 16.20 20.06 7.13
N ASN A 333 16.80 19.55 8.20
CA ASN A 333 17.21 18.15 8.33
C ASN A 333 16.63 17.49 9.59
N GLU A 334 15.50 17.99 10.07
CA GLU A 334 14.89 17.64 11.35
C GLU A 334 14.55 16.15 11.45
N GLN A 335 13.91 15.57 10.39
CA GLN A 335 13.54 14.17 10.39
C GLN A 335 14.76 13.24 10.43
N TRP A 336 15.80 13.58 9.68
CA TRP A 336 17.05 12.82 9.70
C TRP A 336 17.75 12.91 11.07
N GLN A 337 17.86 14.10 11.63
CA GLN A 337 18.48 14.31 12.95
C GLN A 337 17.72 13.57 14.04
N TYR A 338 16.39 13.62 14.01
CA TYR A 338 15.56 12.88 14.93
C TYR A 338 15.80 11.36 14.80
N LEU A 339 15.78 10.83 13.57
CA LEU A 339 16.01 9.40 13.33
C LEU A 339 17.40 8.96 13.78
N GLN A 340 18.44 9.79 13.53
CA GLN A 340 19.79 9.54 14.02
C GLN A 340 19.83 9.43 15.55
N HIS A 341 19.18 10.37 16.23
CA HIS A 341 19.14 10.37 17.70
C HIS A 341 18.41 9.14 18.24
N ALA A 342 17.23 8.82 17.71
CA ALA A 342 16.47 7.63 18.10
C ALA A 342 17.23 6.32 17.83
N ALA A 343 17.89 6.23 16.67
CA ALA A 343 18.72 5.09 16.29
C ALA A 343 19.94 4.92 17.22
N GLN A 344 20.59 6.02 17.60
CA GLN A 344 21.69 6.02 18.55
C GLN A 344 21.24 5.51 19.93
N GLN A 345 20.09 5.99 20.44
CA GLN A 345 19.54 5.51 21.71
C GLN A 345 19.13 4.03 21.67
N ALA A 346 18.66 3.58 20.50
CA ALA A 346 18.33 2.18 20.27
C ALA A 346 19.55 1.32 19.93
N GLU A 347 20.75 1.90 19.80
CA GLU A 347 21.98 1.21 19.39
C GLU A 347 21.83 0.45 18.05
N VAL A 348 21.21 1.10 17.05
CA VAL A 348 21.05 0.57 15.70
C VAL A 348 21.71 1.53 14.71
N PRO A 349 22.60 1.06 13.83
CA PRO A 349 23.19 1.91 12.79
C PRO A 349 22.11 2.47 11.84
N VAL A 350 22.28 3.74 11.43
CA VAL A 350 21.38 4.40 10.49
C VAL A 350 22.14 5.02 9.33
N HIS A 351 21.60 4.91 8.12
CA HIS A 351 22.22 5.33 6.86
C HIS A 351 21.27 6.23 6.09
N ASP A 352 21.78 7.36 5.61
CA ASP A 352 21.04 8.33 4.81
C ASP A 352 21.22 8.02 3.30
N LEU A 353 20.12 7.71 2.61
CA LEU A 353 20.11 7.49 1.15
C LEU A 353 20.05 8.81 0.36
N THR A 354 19.90 9.97 1.01
CA THR A 354 19.81 11.28 0.34
C THR A 354 21.02 11.56 -0.56
N PRO A 355 22.28 11.41 -0.10
CA PRO A 355 23.44 11.78 -0.91
C PRO A 355 23.56 10.96 -2.20
N VAL A 356 23.32 9.66 -2.13
CA VAL A 356 23.44 8.80 -3.32
C VAL A 356 22.31 9.05 -4.32
N LEU A 357 21.09 9.32 -3.86
CA LEU A 357 19.96 9.67 -4.72
C LEU A 357 20.16 11.05 -5.37
N GLN A 358 20.68 12.04 -4.64
CA GLN A 358 20.99 13.36 -5.20
C GLN A 358 22.10 13.28 -6.25
N ALA A 359 23.19 12.56 -5.97
CA ALA A 359 24.29 12.38 -6.91
C ALA A 359 23.82 11.70 -8.20
N GLU A 360 22.97 10.67 -8.09
CA GLU A 360 22.43 10.00 -9.25
C GLU A 360 21.43 10.88 -10.02
N ALA A 361 20.62 11.69 -9.33
CA ALA A 361 19.74 12.67 -9.98
C ALA A 361 20.55 13.68 -10.81
N VAL A 362 21.68 14.20 -10.27
CA VAL A 362 22.60 15.08 -11.02
C VAL A 362 23.16 14.39 -12.26
N ARG A 363 23.56 13.12 -12.14
CA ARG A 363 24.14 12.35 -13.23
C ARG A 363 23.13 12.06 -14.36
N LEU A 364 21.88 11.80 -14.00
CA LEU A 364 20.84 11.38 -14.94
C LEU A 364 20.08 12.54 -15.59
N LEU A 365 19.97 13.68 -14.93
CA LEU A 365 19.17 14.82 -15.40
C LEU A 365 19.56 15.33 -16.79
N PRO A 366 20.87 15.44 -17.18
CA PRO A 366 21.25 15.83 -18.53
C PRO A 366 20.78 14.86 -19.63
N GLN A 367 20.43 13.62 -19.24
CA GLN A 367 19.93 12.58 -20.11
C GLN A 367 18.37 12.56 -20.16
N GLY A 368 17.73 13.49 -19.47
CA GLY A 368 16.27 13.52 -19.32
C GLY A 368 15.72 12.36 -18.47
N GLN A 369 16.56 11.77 -17.62
CA GLN A 369 16.20 10.66 -16.72
C GLN A 369 16.17 11.13 -15.27
N TYR A 370 15.40 10.45 -14.45
CA TYR A 370 15.12 10.80 -13.06
C TYR A 370 15.29 9.59 -12.14
N VAL A 371 15.37 9.83 -10.82
CA VAL A 371 15.42 8.78 -9.77
C VAL A 371 14.07 8.60 -9.08
N TYR A 372 13.09 9.45 -9.38
CA TYR A 372 11.69 9.35 -8.96
C TYR A 372 10.79 9.44 -10.20
N TRP A 373 9.62 8.80 -10.16
CA TRP A 373 8.59 9.03 -11.17
C TRP A 373 8.14 10.49 -11.15
N ARG A 374 7.98 11.11 -12.31
CA ARG A 374 7.63 12.54 -12.35
C ARG A 374 6.21 12.81 -11.85
N ASP A 375 5.31 11.86 -11.99
CA ASP A 375 3.89 11.93 -11.66
C ASP A 375 3.50 11.10 -10.42
N ASP A 376 4.48 10.58 -9.67
CA ASP A 376 4.27 9.75 -8.49
C ASP A 376 5.18 10.16 -7.32
N THR A 377 4.81 9.81 -6.10
CA THR A 377 5.62 10.08 -4.90
C THR A 377 6.80 9.13 -4.74
N HIS A 378 6.79 8.00 -5.45
CA HIS A 378 7.78 6.93 -5.29
C HIS A 378 8.99 7.13 -6.21
N TRP A 379 10.13 6.60 -5.76
CA TRP A 379 11.29 6.42 -6.61
C TRP A 379 10.96 5.49 -7.79
N ASN A 380 11.75 5.56 -8.84
CA ASN A 380 11.63 4.70 -10.01
C ASN A 380 12.77 3.66 -10.05
N CYS A 381 12.84 2.89 -11.10
CA CYS A 381 13.86 1.87 -11.31
C CYS A 381 15.31 2.38 -11.12
N ASN A 382 15.61 3.61 -11.56
CA ASN A 382 16.93 4.22 -11.37
C ASN A 382 17.19 4.53 -9.89
N GLY A 383 16.22 5.11 -9.18
CA GLY A 383 16.32 5.38 -7.74
C GLY A 383 16.47 4.11 -6.93
N MET A 384 15.69 3.09 -7.24
CA MET A 384 15.79 1.77 -6.60
C MET A 384 17.17 1.15 -6.80
N ARG A 385 17.74 1.24 -8.01
CA ARG A 385 19.04 0.67 -8.34
C ARG A 385 20.17 1.33 -7.55
N VAL A 386 20.21 2.65 -7.52
CA VAL A 386 21.27 3.35 -6.76
C VAL A 386 21.13 3.15 -5.25
N ALA A 387 19.89 3.13 -4.73
CA ALA A 387 19.63 2.78 -3.34
C ALA A 387 20.08 1.35 -3.02
N ALA A 388 19.82 0.38 -3.90
CA ALA A 388 20.27 -1.01 -3.74
C ALA A 388 21.79 -1.11 -3.65
N THR A 389 22.54 -0.31 -4.42
CA THR A 389 24.01 -0.28 -4.38
C THR A 389 24.52 0.19 -3.00
N GLU A 390 23.93 1.23 -2.44
CA GLU A 390 24.30 1.71 -1.11
C GLU A 390 23.88 0.73 -0.01
N VAL A 391 22.66 0.18 -0.10
CA VAL A 391 22.19 -0.86 0.82
C VAL A 391 23.12 -2.08 0.78
N ALA A 392 23.53 -2.53 -0.41
CA ALA A 392 24.45 -3.65 -0.57
C ALA A 392 25.80 -3.37 0.10
N ARG A 393 26.35 -2.17 -0.06
CA ARG A 393 27.60 -1.75 0.59
C ARG A 393 27.50 -1.91 2.11
N VAL A 394 26.40 -1.49 2.68
CA VAL A 394 26.16 -1.58 4.13
C VAL A 394 25.95 -3.03 4.57
N LEU A 395 25.08 -3.80 3.87
CA LEU A 395 24.79 -5.18 4.26
C LEU A 395 25.99 -6.11 4.11
N SER A 396 26.83 -5.89 3.09
CA SER A 396 28.05 -6.70 2.88
C SER A 396 29.09 -6.53 4.00
N SER A 397 29.15 -5.37 4.65
CA SER A 397 30.06 -5.16 5.80
C SER A 397 29.64 -5.96 7.05
N HIS A 398 28.46 -6.58 7.04
CA HIS A 398 27.90 -7.39 8.13
C HIS A 398 27.75 -8.88 7.76
N GLN A 399 28.27 -9.28 6.59
CA GLN A 399 28.43 -10.69 6.27
C GLN A 399 29.65 -11.24 7.01
N PRO A 400 29.58 -12.43 7.62
CA PRO A 400 30.67 -13.02 8.38
C PRO A 400 31.88 -13.36 7.49
#